data_a58cc82f69071c99cb152c60b54add08
#
_entry.id   a58cc82f69071c99cb152c60b54add08
#
_cell.length_a   1.000
_cell.length_b   1.000
_cell.length_c   1.000
_cell.angle_alpha   90.00
_cell.angle_beta   90.00
_cell.angle_gamma   90.00
#
_symmetry.space_group_name_H-M   'P 1'
#
loop_
_entity.id
_entity.type
_entity.pdbx_description
1 polymer ?
#
loop_
_entity_poly.entity_id
_entity_poly.type
_entity_poly.pdbx_seq_one_letter_code
_entity_poly.pdbx_strand_id
1 'polypeptide(L)'
;CYMICVNTSLDVALQRNRNRPRSIPEYIVTNSWNGVQQNIGQFQRIFSPNKMLILDNNRSEKELVSQTLSQAAKFIRSQLRVRPDNYIAKQWIAKELEAKKRIWLVLKNLWT
;
A
#
# COMPACT_ATOMS: atom_id res chain seq x y z
N CYS A 1 7.24 -4.54 -8.73
CA CYS A 1 6.52 -4.74 -7.47
C CYS A 1 6.71 -3.56 -6.52
N TYR A 2 5.65 -3.17 -5.85
CA TYR A 2 5.64 -2.12 -4.83
C TYR A 2 5.06 -2.68 -3.55
N MET A 3 5.45 -2.10 -2.42
CA MET A 3 4.97 -2.53 -1.12
C MET A 3 4.52 -1.32 -0.30
N ILE A 4 3.33 -1.41 0.26
CA ILE A 4 2.83 -0.46 1.26
C ILE A 4 2.68 -1.25 2.56
N CYS A 5 3.42 -0.85 3.58
CA CYS A 5 3.42 -1.49 4.90
C CYS A 5 2.81 -0.55 5.92
N VAL A 6 1.81 -1.04 6.66
CA VAL A 6 1.18 -0.29 7.74
C VAL A 6 1.80 -0.73 9.05
N ASN A 7 2.46 0.17 9.75
CA ASN A 7 3.19 -0.11 10.97
C ASN A 7 2.58 0.60 12.18
N THR A 8 2.59 -0.06 13.32
CA THR A 8 2.08 0.45 14.59
C THR A 8 3.14 0.22 15.66
N SER A 9 3.31 1.15 16.61
CA SER A 9 4.19 0.93 17.76
C SER A 9 3.64 -0.16 18.67
N LEU A 10 4.52 -0.82 19.42
CA LEU A 10 4.13 -1.89 20.34
C LEU A 10 3.16 -1.39 21.41
N ASP A 11 3.39 -0.21 21.97
CA ASP A 11 2.54 0.38 23.02
C ASP A 11 1.11 0.59 22.51
N VAL A 12 0.96 1.14 21.30
CA VAL A 12 -0.36 1.37 20.68
C VAL A 12 -1.03 0.03 20.35
N ALA A 13 -0.30 -0.95 19.86
CA ALA A 13 -0.82 -2.27 19.57
C ALA A 13 -1.35 -2.97 20.84
N LEU A 14 -0.61 -2.90 21.94
CA LEU A 14 -1.03 -3.45 23.22
C LEU A 14 -2.27 -2.73 23.76
N GLN A 15 -2.31 -1.41 23.67
CA GLN A 15 -3.46 -0.62 24.12
C GLN A 15 -4.71 -0.95 23.31
N ARG A 16 -4.60 -1.05 21.99
CA ARG A 16 -5.71 -1.44 21.11
C ARG A 16 -6.20 -2.85 21.41
N ASN A 17 -5.29 -3.78 21.72
CA ASN A 17 -5.65 -5.13 22.11
C ASN A 17 -6.46 -5.14 23.42
N ARG A 18 -6.07 -4.37 24.43
CA ARG A 18 -6.80 -4.25 25.69
C ARG A 18 -8.20 -3.68 25.53
N ASN A 19 -8.38 -2.77 24.59
CA ASN A 19 -9.67 -2.11 24.32
C ASN A 19 -10.62 -2.94 23.48
N ARG A 20 -10.18 -4.07 22.94
CA ARG A 20 -11.05 -4.97 22.18
C ARG A 20 -11.96 -5.78 23.09
N PRO A 21 -13.21 -6.07 22.68
CA PRO A 21 -14.09 -6.98 23.41
C PRO A 21 -13.47 -8.38 23.59
N ARG A 22 -12.66 -8.82 22.63
CA ARG A 22 -11.95 -10.08 22.62
C ARG A 22 -10.45 -9.80 22.54
N SER A 23 -9.80 -9.67 23.69
CA SER A 23 -8.36 -9.47 23.77
C SER A 23 -7.62 -10.81 23.73
N ILE A 24 -6.44 -10.81 23.11
CA ILE A 24 -5.52 -11.94 23.15
C ILE A 24 -4.42 -11.67 24.18
N PRO A 25 -3.70 -12.70 24.69
CA PRO A 25 -2.61 -12.49 25.63
C PRO A 25 -1.53 -11.55 25.06
N GLU A 26 -1.01 -10.68 25.92
CA GLU A 26 -0.05 -9.64 25.50
C GLU A 26 1.24 -10.21 24.93
N TYR A 27 1.71 -11.36 25.43
CA TYR A 27 2.92 -11.99 24.90
C TYR A 27 2.76 -12.41 23.43
N ILE A 28 1.56 -12.80 23.02
CA ILE A 28 1.26 -13.14 21.63
C ILE A 28 1.34 -11.88 20.75
N VAL A 29 0.77 -10.78 21.22
CA VAL A 29 0.86 -9.49 20.51
C VAL A 29 2.31 -9.05 20.37
N THR A 30 3.08 -9.12 21.45
CA THR A 30 4.50 -8.75 21.46
C THR A 30 5.32 -9.59 20.51
N ASN A 31 5.13 -10.91 20.52
CA ASN A 31 5.86 -11.83 19.64
C ASN A 31 5.51 -11.60 18.16
N SER A 32 4.24 -11.38 17.86
CA SER A 32 3.78 -11.05 16.51
C SER A 32 4.33 -9.71 16.04
N TRP A 33 4.34 -8.71 16.90
CA TRP A 33 4.91 -7.40 16.59
C TRP A 33 6.39 -7.49 16.29
N ASN A 34 7.17 -8.22 17.08
CA ASN A 34 8.60 -8.46 16.85
C ASN A 34 8.84 -9.15 15.49
N GLY A 35 8.02 -10.15 15.17
CA GLY A 35 8.09 -10.83 13.87
C GLY A 35 7.83 -9.89 12.70
N VAL A 36 6.85 -9.02 12.80
CA VAL A 36 6.54 -8.01 11.78
C VAL A 36 7.70 -7.03 11.60
N GLN A 37 8.32 -6.54 12.69
CA GLN A 37 9.47 -5.63 12.61
C GLN A 37 10.66 -6.27 11.92
N GLN A 38 10.93 -7.54 12.18
CA GLN A 38 11.99 -8.30 11.48
C GLN A 38 11.68 -8.44 9.99
N ASN A 39 10.43 -8.73 9.66
CA ASN A 39 10.00 -8.84 8.26
C ASN A 39 10.09 -7.50 7.52
N ILE A 40 9.74 -6.40 8.16
CA ILE A 40 9.91 -5.05 7.58
C ILE A 40 11.37 -4.81 7.23
N GLY A 41 12.30 -5.15 8.12
CA GLY A 41 13.73 -5.04 7.86
C GLY A 41 14.19 -5.86 6.66
N GLN A 42 13.67 -7.07 6.49
CA GLN A 42 13.95 -7.91 5.33
C GLN A 42 13.36 -7.33 4.04
N PHE A 43 12.13 -6.83 4.09
CA PHE A 43 11.48 -6.21 2.94
C PHE A 43 12.19 -4.95 2.48
N GLN A 44 12.75 -4.17 3.40
CA GLN A 44 13.56 -2.99 3.06
C GLN A 44 14.82 -3.34 2.25
N ARG A 45 15.33 -4.56 2.39
CA ARG A 45 16.45 -5.06 1.59
C ARG A 45 16.02 -5.50 0.19
N ILE A 46 14.79 -6.02 0.06
CA ILE A 46 14.25 -6.53 -1.20
C ILE A 46 13.71 -5.37 -2.05
N PHE A 47 12.94 -4.48 -1.44
CA PHE A 47 12.36 -3.33 -2.12
C PHE A 47 13.27 -2.11 -2.00
N SER A 48 13.53 -1.42 -3.09
CA SER A 48 14.26 -0.15 -3.04
C SER A 48 13.43 0.89 -2.28
N PRO A 49 14.07 1.93 -1.71
CA PRO A 49 13.34 2.97 -0.96
C PRO A 49 12.20 3.64 -1.76
N ASN A 50 12.35 3.70 -3.09
CA ASN A 50 11.34 4.29 -3.97
C ASN A 50 10.12 3.39 -4.20
N LYS A 51 10.23 2.10 -3.89
CA LYS A 51 9.19 1.09 -4.14
C LYS A 51 8.51 0.59 -2.88
N MET A 52 8.87 1.11 -1.73
CA MET A 52 8.31 0.74 -0.43
C MET A 52 7.89 1.97 0.35
N LEU A 53 6.67 1.95 0.84
CA LEU A 53 6.13 2.98 1.73
C LEU A 53 5.75 2.34 3.06
N ILE A 54 6.24 2.91 4.16
CA ILE A 54 5.85 2.53 5.51
C ILE A 54 4.92 3.61 6.05
N LEU A 55 3.68 3.22 6.37
CA LEU A 55 2.68 4.12 6.93
C LEU A 55 2.61 3.94 8.43
N ASP A 56 2.56 5.05 9.15
CA ASP A 56 2.38 5.08 10.59
C ASP A 56 0.90 5.00 10.95
N ASN A 57 0.51 3.97 11.70
CA ASN A 57 -0.86 3.73 12.14
C ASN A 57 -1.06 4.01 13.63
N ASN A 58 -0.29 4.92 14.23
CA ASN A 58 -0.35 5.24 15.66
C ASN A 58 -1.37 6.31 16.02
N ARG A 59 -1.94 7.02 15.05
CA ARG A 59 -2.81 8.17 15.26
C ARG A 59 -4.27 7.79 15.42
N SER A 60 -5.12 8.74 15.86
CA SER A 60 -6.56 8.56 15.97
C SER A 60 -7.20 8.31 14.59
N GLU A 61 -8.38 7.67 14.57
CA GLU A 61 -9.07 7.29 13.32
C GLU A 61 -9.26 8.44 12.34
N LYS A 62 -9.64 9.62 12.83
CA LYS A 62 -9.89 10.80 11.97
C LYS A 62 -8.61 11.30 11.29
N GLU A 63 -7.50 11.33 12.01
CA GLU A 63 -6.20 11.75 11.50
C GLU A 63 -5.60 10.70 10.58
N LEU A 64 -5.79 9.42 10.90
CA LEU A 64 -5.29 8.30 10.12
C LEU A 64 -5.90 8.27 8.72
N VAL A 65 -7.22 8.44 8.61
CA VAL A 65 -7.90 8.34 7.31
C VAL A 65 -7.40 9.41 6.35
N SER A 66 -7.32 10.67 6.79
CA SER A 66 -6.90 11.75 5.90
C SER A 66 -5.42 11.69 5.54
N GLN A 67 -4.52 11.47 6.52
CA GLN A 67 -3.08 11.46 6.29
C GLN A 67 -2.59 10.18 5.62
N THR A 68 -3.09 9.03 6.06
CA THR A 68 -2.72 7.74 5.48
C THR A 68 -3.15 7.65 4.03
N LEU A 69 -4.37 8.04 3.71
CA LEU A 69 -4.86 8.08 2.33
C LEU A 69 -4.08 9.06 1.48
N SER A 70 -3.73 10.22 2.01
CA SER A 70 -2.92 11.21 1.30
C SER A 70 -1.53 10.69 0.97
N GLN A 71 -0.86 10.06 1.93
CA GLN A 71 0.47 9.47 1.74
C GLN A 71 0.45 8.32 0.76
N ALA A 72 -0.52 7.41 0.89
CA ALA A 72 -0.69 6.29 -0.03
C ALA A 72 -0.97 6.78 -1.46
N ALA A 73 -1.85 7.77 -1.62
CA ALA A 73 -2.18 8.36 -2.91
C ALA A 73 -0.96 9.02 -3.56
N LYS A 74 -0.16 9.76 -2.81
CA LYS A 74 1.08 10.37 -3.31
C LYS A 74 2.07 9.31 -3.78
N PHE A 75 2.24 8.24 -3.00
CA PHE A 75 3.12 7.13 -3.35
C PHE A 75 2.68 6.46 -4.64
N ILE A 76 1.41 6.11 -4.75
CA ILE A 76 0.84 5.47 -5.94
C ILE A 76 1.02 6.36 -7.17
N ARG A 77 0.69 7.65 -7.05
CA ARG A 77 0.86 8.62 -8.17
C ARG A 77 2.31 8.75 -8.61
N SER A 78 3.26 8.79 -7.66
CA SER A 78 4.68 8.88 -8.00
C SER A 78 5.15 7.65 -8.78
N GLN A 79 4.66 6.47 -8.43
CA GLN A 79 5.01 5.23 -9.13
C GLN A 79 4.35 5.13 -10.50
N LEU A 80 3.12 5.60 -10.66
CA LEU A 80 2.42 5.61 -11.95
C LEU A 80 3.07 6.54 -12.98
N ARG A 81 3.82 7.55 -12.55
CA ARG A 81 4.56 8.46 -13.44
C ARG A 81 5.84 7.87 -13.98
N VAL A 82 6.37 6.84 -13.33
CA VAL A 82 7.59 6.16 -13.77
C VAL A 82 7.22 5.11 -14.81
N ARG A 83 7.81 5.24 -16.01
CA ARG A 83 7.62 4.21 -17.04
C ARG A 83 8.33 2.93 -16.64
N PRO A 84 7.68 1.77 -16.76
CA PRO A 84 8.33 0.50 -16.47
C PRO A 84 9.45 0.22 -17.48
N ASP A 85 10.59 -0.26 -16.98
CA ASP A 85 11.72 -0.66 -17.80
C ASP A 85 11.56 -2.06 -18.40
N ASN A 86 10.66 -2.86 -17.84
CA ASN A 86 10.44 -4.24 -18.23
C ASN A 86 9.65 -4.31 -19.54
N TYR A 87 10.16 -5.08 -20.51
CA TYR A 87 9.55 -5.27 -21.81
C TYR A 87 8.12 -5.84 -21.72
N ILE A 88 7.88 -6.82 -20.86
CA ILE A 88 6.56 -7.44 -20.67
C ILE A 88 5.56 -6.40 -20.15
N ALA A 89 5.95 -5.59 -19.16
CA ALA A 89 5.09 -4.53 -18.63
C ALA A 89 4.78 -3.46 -19.68
N LYS A 90 5.75 -3.09 -20.51
CA LYS A 90 5.55 -2.15 -21.63
C LYS A 90 4.54 -2.69 -22.64
N GLN A 91 4.62 -3.98 -22.97
CA GLN A 91 3.66 -4.61 -23.86
C GLN A 91 2.25 -4.65 -23.26
N TRP A 92 2.13 -4.94 -22.00
CA TRP A 92 0.85 -4.93 -21.28
C TRP A 92 0.18 -3.57 -21.33
N ILE A 93 0.93 -2.52 -21.04
CA ILE A 93 0.44 -1.14 -21.09
C ILE A 93 -0.02 -0.78 -22.50
N ALA A 94 0.76 -1.15 -23.52
CA ALA A 94 0.39 -0.88 -24.92
C ALA A 94 -0.93 -1.57 -25.30
N LYS A 95 -1.12 -2.83 -24.90
CA LYS A 95 -2.37 -3.56 -25.14
C LYS A 95 -3.56 -2.92 -24.45
N GLU A 96 -3.40 -2.51 -23.20
CA GLU A 96 -4.46 -1.84 -22.43
C GLU A 96 -4.84 -0.49 -23.04
N LEU A 97 -3.88 0.27 -23.50
CA LEU A 97 -4.13 1.54 -24.18
C LEU A 97 -4.89 1.35 -25.50
N GLU A 98 -4.55 0.32 -26.27
CA GLU A 98 -5.29 -0.02 -27.50
C GLU A 98 -6.73 -0.45 -27.18
N ALA A 99 -6.93 -1.29 -26.18
CA ALA A 99 -8.25 -1.71 -25.73
C ALA A 99 -9.12 -0.51 -25.31
N LYS A 100 -8.55 0.43 -24.57
CA LYS A 100 -9.23 1.66 -24.17
C LYS A 100 -9.60 2.55 -25.38
N LYS A 101 -8.73 2.66 -26.36
CA LYS A 101 -9.01 3.40 -27.59
C LYS A 101 -10.19 2.78 -28.36
N ARG A 102 -10.24 1.45 -28.47
CA ARG A 102 -11.34 0.73 -29.13
C ARG A 102 -12.67 0.96 -28.40
N ILE A 103 -12.70 0.86 -27.08
CA ILE A 103 -13.89 1.13 -26.27
C ILE A 103 -14.34 2.57 -26.46
N TRP A 104 -13.42 3.52 -26.45
CA TRP A 104 -13.74 4.93 -26.64
C TRP A 104 -14.33 5.20 -28.02
N LEU A 105 -13.80 4.60 -29.08
CA LEU A 105 -14.33 4.71 -30.43
C LEU A 105 -15.74 4.14 -30.55
N VAL A 106 -15.99 2.99 -29.93
CA VAL A 106 -17.35 2.38 -29.87
C VAL A 106 -18.32 3.30 -29.16
N LEU A 107 -17.95 3.84 -28.00
CA LEU A 107 -18.78 4.77 -27.23
C LEU A 107 -19.04 6.06 -28.03
N LYS A 108 -18.04 6.58 -28.70
CA LYS A 108 -18.18 7.77 -29.56
C LYS A 108 -19.18 7.54 -30.70
N ASN A 109 -19.11 6.37 -31.34
CA ASN A 109 -20.05 6.02 -32.41
C ASN A 109 -21.49 5.82 -31.92
N LEU A 110 -21.67 5.37 -30.68
CA LEU A 110 -22.99 5.23 -30.06
C LEU A 110 -23.64 6.58 -29.74
N TRP A 111 -22.85 7.63 -29.54
CA TRP A 111 -23.33 8.98 -29.21
C TRP A 111 -23.57 9.85 -30.45
N THR A 112 -23.11 9.44 -31.59
CA THR A 112 -23.35 10.12 -32.88
C THR A 112 -24.42 9.41 -33.67
#